data_d2f03df7d96e4cf451514d638099280e
#
_entry.id   d2f03df7d96e4cf451514d638099280e
#
_cell.length_a   1.000
_cell.length_b   1.000
_cell.length_c   1.000
_cell.angle_alpha   90.00
_cell.angle_beta   90.00
_cell.angle_gamma   90.00
#
_symmetry.space_group_name_H-M   'P 1'
#
loop_
_entity.id
_entity.type
_entity.pdbx_description
1 polymer ?
#
loop_
_entity_poly.entity_id
_entity_poly.type
_entity_poly.pdbx_seq_one_letter_code
_entity_poly.pdbx_strand_id
1 'polypeptide(L)'
;MKKQLLIMLVAVLAMSCGDNKKSTETSESEALSGTIQVDGSSTVFPITEAVAEEYRTEQPEVKVTIGVSGTGGGFNKFSRGETHISNASRPIKDIEIEACKANNISYIELEVAYDGLAVLVNPENTWVDSFTVEELKKIWEPAAQGKIMKWNQIRPEWPNEEIHLFGPGVASGTYDYFTEAIVGKSGSSRGDFTASEDDHVLVQGIAGDKYGLGFFGLAYYTENSDKLTLIGVNNGTDVVKPSLETVSNGTYTPLSRPLFIYVNSTSVKSPEVVDFVNFYLNNGAELSEDVGYIALPSDIYEKQKENFKTFVEKNK
;
A
#
# COMPACT_ATOMS: atom_id res chain seq x y z
N MET A 1 -53.01 39.30 -54.58
CA MET A 1 -52.43 39.25 -55.94
C MET A 1 -51.30 38.18 -55.82
N LYS A 2 -51.58 36.94 -56.31
CA LYS A 2 -51.03 36.37 -57.57
C LYS A 2 -49.48 36.33 -57.46
N LYS A 3 -48.70 35.19 -57.49
CA LYS A 3 -48.81 34.00 -58.36
C LYS A 3 -47.73 33.01 -57.87
N GLN A 4 -48.03 31.73 -57.77
CA GLN A 4 -47.58 30.57 -58.55
C GLN A 4 -46.10 30.22 -58.45
N LEU A 5 -45.77 28.99 -57.86
CA LEU A 5 -45.72 27.66 -58.49
C LEU A 5 -44.53 27.52 -59.45
N LEU A 6 -43.50 26.72 -59.08
CA LEU A 6 -42.93 25.74 -60.00
C LEU A 6 -42.23 24.61 -59.26
N ILE A 7 -42.72 23.41 -59.48
CA ILE A 7 -42.17 22.14 -59.19
C ILE A 7 -41.06 21.85 -60.19
N MET A 8 -39.88 21.42 -59.76
CA MET A 8 -39.01 20.66 -60.66
C MET A 8 -38.36 19.50 -59.89
N LEU A 9 -38.81 18.32 -60.22
CA LEU A 9 -38.35 16.99 -59.90
C LEU A 9 -37.14 16.71 -60.81
N VAL A 10 -35.95 16.38 -60.20
CA VAL A 10 -34.86 15.72 -60.92
C VAL A 10 -34.32 14.61 -60.06
N ALA A 11 -34.59 13.40 -60.53
CA ALA A 11 -33.95 12.18 -60.08
C ALA A 11 -32.62 12.02 -60.80
N VAL A 12 -31.55 11.78 -60.06
CA VAL A 12 -30.26 11.27 -60.60
C VAL A 12 -29.68 10.24 -59.65
N LEU A 13 -29.78 9.02 -60.09
CA LEU A 13 -28.91 7.84 -60.05
C LEU A 13 -27.74 7.78 -59.03
N ALA A 14 -27.78 6.69 -58.35
CA ALA A 14 -26.70 6.06 -57.56
C ALA A 14 -25.38 5.94 -58.33
N MET A 15 -24.28 6.27 -57.62
CA MET A 15 -22.98 5.64 -57.84
C MET A 15 -22.38 5.32 -56.51
N SER A 16 -22.31 4.01 -56.23
CA SER A 16 -21.55 3.37 -55.21
C SER A 16 -20.06 3.64 -55.42
N CYS A 17 -19.41 4.25 -54.44
CA CYS A 17 -17.97 4.10 -54.25
C CYS A 17 -17.75 3.59 -52.82
N GLY A 18 -17.27 2.36 -52.74
CA GLY A 18 -16.87 1.77 -51.49
C GLY A 18 -15.65 2.50 -50.93
N ASP A 19 -15.81 3.12 -49.79
CA ASP A 19 -14.71 3.53 -48.91
C ASP A 19 -14.62 2.57 -47.75
N ASN A 20 -13.54 1.83 -47.77
CA ASN A 20 -13.16 0.89 -46.76
C ASN A 20 -12.75 1.69 -45.50
N LYS A 21 -13.74 2.16 -44.73
CA LYS A 21 -13.48 2.64 -43.36
C LYS A 21 -13.04 1.45 -42.53
N LYS A 22 -11.71 1.35 -42.31
CA LYS A 22 -11.19 0.69 -41.17
C LYS A 22 -11.91 1.25 -39.94
N SER A 23 -12.86 0.51 -39.42
CA SER A 23 -13.39 0.74 -38.07
C SER A 23 -12.22 0.51 -37.12
N THR A 24 -11.66 1.59 -36.61
CA THR A 24 -10.92 1.59 -35.37
C THR A 24 -11.98 1.19 -34.32
N GLU A 25 -12.00 -0.06 -33.93
CA GLU A 25 -12.70 -0.49 -32.73
C GLU A 25 -11.99 0.19 -31.55
N THR A 26 -12.46 1.37 -31.20
CA THR A 26 -12.37 1.85 -29.83
C THR A 26 -13.28 0.89 -29.08
N SER A 27 -12.70 0.00 -28.31
CA SER A 27 -13.44 -0.75 -27.29
C SER A 27 -13.97 0.27 -26.30
N GLU A 28 -15.22 0.71 -26.50
CA GLU A 28 -15.98 1.33 -25.41
C GLU A 28 -16.03 0.26 -24.31
N SER A 29 -15.33 0.49 -23.18
CA SER A 29 -15.50 -0.34 -22.00
C SER A 29 -16.99 -0.27 -21.65
N GLU A 30 -17.67 -1.42 -21.54
CA GLU A 30 -19.04 -1.46 -21.04
C GLU A 30 -19.08 -0.72 -19.71
N ALA A 31 -19.95 0.26 -19.58
CA ALA A 31 -20.15 1.01 -18.33
C ALA A 31 -20.63 0.04 -17.25
N LEU A 32 -19.78 -0.23 -16.29
CA LEU A 32 -20.09 -1.09 -15.15
C LEU A 32 -20.79 -0.28 -14.07
N SER A 33 -21.60 -0.95 -13.26
CA SER A 33 -22.25 -0.36 -12.09
C SER A 33 -22.32 -1.38 -10.95
N GLY A 34 -22.28 -0.90 -9.72
CA GLY A 34 -22.37 -1.79 -8.56
C GLY A 34 -21.65 -1.23 -7.35
N THR A 35 -21.50 -2.07 -6.34
CA THR A 35 -20.78 -1.70 -5.12
C THR A 35 -19.74 -2.76 -4.78
N ILE A 36 -18.50 -2.34 -4.63
CA ILE A 36 -17.39 -3.17 -4.18
C ILE A 36 -17.14 -2.87 -2.70
N GLN A 37 -17.12 -3.92 -1.89
CA GLN A 37 -16.86 -3.82 -0.45
C GLN A 37 -15.45 -4.33 -0.16
N VAL A 38 -14.61 -3.47 0.35
CA VAL A 38 -13.26 -3.77 0.82
C VAL A 38 -13.18 -3.48 2.31
N ASP A 39 -12.45 -4.28 3.06
CA ASP A 39 -12.15 -3.98 4.48
C ASP A 39 -10.80 -4.63 4.85
N GLY A 40 -10.15 -4.13 5.89
CA GLY A 40 -8.96 -4.77 6.42
C GLY A 40 -7.89 -3.81 6.93
N SER A 41 -6.65 -4.06 6.48
CA SER A 41 -5.44 -3.39 6.95
C SER A 41 -5.46 -1.88 6.72
N SER A 42 -5.16 -1.11 7.78
CA SER A 42 -4.88 0.33 7.71
C SER A 42 -3.65 0.65 6.86
N THR A 43 -2.65 -0.25 6.85
CA THR A 43 -1.45 -0.11 6.03
C THR A 43 -1.74 -0.21 4.53
N VAL A 44 -2.66 -1.08 4.11
CA VAL A 44 -3.03 -1.26 2.69
C VAL A 44 -4.09 -0.25 2.25
N PHE A 45 -4.79 0.36 3.20
CA PHE A 45 -5.86 1.33 2.94
C PHE A 45 -5.43 2.45 1.98
N PRO A 46 -4.27 3.16 2.17
CA PRO A 46 -3.89 4.25 1.27
C PRO A 46 -3.73 3.81 -0.19
N ILE A 47 -3.17 2.62 -0.43
CA ILE A 47 -3.01 2.08 -1.78
C ILE A 47 -4.39 1.78 -2.39
N THR A 48 -5.26 1.10 -1.63
CA THR A 48 -6.61 0.75 -2.10
C THR A 48 -7.47 2.00 -2.34
N GLU A 49 -7.29 3.05 -1.53
CA GLU A 49 -7.97 4.34 -1.69
C GLU A 49 -7.51 5.05 -2.96
N ALA A 50 -6.20 5.15 -3.20
CA ALA A 50 -5.65 5.73 -4.43
C ALA A 50 -6.16 4.99 -5.69
N VAL A 51 -6.14 3.66 -5.66
CA VAL A 51 -6.69 2.83 -6.74
C VAL A 51 -8.19 3.08 -6.93
N ALA A 52 -8.97 3.18 -5.86
CA ALA A 52 -10.41 3.41 -5.95
C ALA A 52 -10.75 4.82 -6.46
N GLU A 53 -9.96 5.83 -6.12
CA GLU A 53 -10.11 7.19 -6.61
C GLU A 53 -9.83 7.28 -8.12
N GLU A 54 -8.75 6.67 -8.58
CA GLU A 54 -8.40 6.65 -10.00
C GLU A 54 -9.39 5.81 -10.80
N TYR A 55 -9.78 4.63 -10.30
CA TYR A 55 -10.77 3.76 -10.91
C TYR A 55 -12.13 4.44 -11.11
N ARG A 56 -12.53 5.33 -10.20
CA ARG A 56 -13.78 6.11 -10.34
C ARG A 56 -13.79 7.00 -11.57
N THR A 57 -12.62 7.38 -12.10
CA THR A 57 -12.55 8.19 -13.34
C THR A 57 -12.90 7.35 -14.56
N GLU A 58 -12.61 6.05 -14.56
CA GLU A 58 -12.94 5.12 -15.63
C GLU A 58 -14.34 4.51 -15.49
N GLN A 59 -14.77 4.21 -14.25
CA GLN A 59 -16.04 3.55 -13.94
C GLN A 59 -16.83 4.33 -12.87
N PRO A 60 -17.40 5.49 -13.24
CA PRO A 60 -18.04 6.41 -12.29
C PRO A 60 -19.30 5.86 -11.61
N GLU A 61 -19.94 4.84 -12.19
CA GLU A 61 -21.14 4.19 -11.61
C GLU A 61 -20.79 3.01 -10.68
N VAL A 62 -19.49 2.66 -10.54
CA VAL A 62 -19.03 1.66 -9.56
C VAL A 62 -18.62 2.37 -8.28
N LYS A 63 -19.24 1.96 -7.17
CA LYS A 63 -18.92 2.51 -5.85
C LYS A 63 -18.01 1.55 -5.09
N VAL A 64 -16.77 1.96 -4.84
CA VAL A 64 -15.86 1.24 -3.93
C VAL A 64 -16.01 1.80 -2.50
N THR A 65 -16.26 0.93 -1.54
CA THR A 65 -16.34 1.28 -0.12
C THR A 65 -15.23 0.55 0.63
N ILE A 66 -14.44 1.30 1.40
CA ILE A 66 -13.25 0.76 2.07
C ILE A 66 -13.40 0.96 3.58
N GLY A 67 -13.40 -0.14 4.32
CA GLY A 67 -13.37 -0.13 5.78
C GLY A 67 -11.95 -0.40 6.30
N VAL A 68 -11.66 0.09 7.50
CA VAL A 68 -10.35 -0.04 8.15
C VAL A 68 -10.54 -0.70 9.52
N SER A 69 -10.67 -2.03 9.52
CA SER A 69 -10.82 -2.80 10.77
C SER A 69 -9.56 -3.56 11.20
N GLY A 70 -8.43 -3.29 10.52
CA GLY A 70 -7.18 -4.02 10.64
C GLY A 70 -7.23 -5.37 9.92
N THR A 71 -6.07 -5.98 9.64
CA THR A 71 -5.96 -7.24 8.89
C THR A 71 -6.82 -8.35 9.48
N GLY A 72 -6.80 -8.53 10.80
CA GLY A 72 -7.62 -9.55 11.46
C GLY A 72 -9.12 -9.27 11.41
N GLY A 73 -9.52 -8.00 11.53
CA GLY A 73 -10.92 -7.56 11.39
C GLY A 73 -11.42 -7.78 9.96
N GLY A 74 -10.59 -7.44 8.97
CA GLY A 74 -10.86 -7.70 7.56
C GLY A 74 -11.10 -9.18 7.27
N PHE A 75 -10.20 -10.07 7.70
CA PHE A 75 -10.37 -11.51 7.52
C PHE A 75 -11.60 -12.07 8.24
N ASN A 76 -11.97 -11.49 9.39
CA ASN A 76 -13.19 -11.89 10.10
C ASN A 76 -14.44 -11.59 9.27
N LYS A 77 -14.55 -10.42 8.64
CA LYS A 77 -15.65 -10.07 7.72
C LYS A 77 -15.59 -10.87 6.42
N PHE A 78 -14.39 -10.98 5.86
CA PHE A 78 -14.13 -11.70 4.63
C PHE A 78 -14.51 -13.18 4.70
N SER A 79 -14.15 -13.85 5.79
CA SER A 79 -14.48 -15.26 6.01
C SER A 79 -16.00 -15.52 6.17
N ARG A 80 -16.80 -14.48 6.44
CA ARG A 80 -18.28 -14.54 6.43
C ARG A 80 -18.91 -14.11 5.11
N GLY A 81 -18.09 -13.74 4.11
CA GLY A 81 -18.57 -13.25 2.81
C GLY A 81 -19.18 -11.84 2.86
N GLU A 82 -18.87 -11.05 3.89
CA GLU A 82 -19.37 -9.67 4.05
C GLU A 82 -18.60 -8.67 3.18
N THR A 83 -17.40 -9.03 2.72
CA THR A 83 -16.57 -8.21 1.83
C THR A 83 -16.17 -9.00 0.59
N HIS A 84 -16.00 -8.29 -0.53
CA HIS A 84 -15.50 -8.83 -1.78
C HIS A 84 -13.99 -9.01 -1.75
N ILE A 85 -13.32 -8.04 -1.10
CA ILE A 85 -11.85 -7.97 -1.00
C ILE A 85 -11.48 -7.72 0.47
N SER A 86 -10.40 -8.36 0.93
CA SER A 86 -9.78 -8.07 2.23
C SER A 86 -8.37 -7.56 2.03
N ASN A 87 -8.08 -6.37 2.56
CA ASN A 87 -6.75 -5.81 2.63
C ASN A 87 -5.96 -6.47 3.77
N ALA A 88 -4.73 -6.89 3.51
CA ALA A 88 -3.92 -7.56 4.51
C ALA A 88 -2.43 -7.15 4.45
N SER A 89 -1.85 -6.88 5.60
CA SER A 89 -0.44 -6.55 5.78
C SER A 89 0.39 -7.72 6.34
N ARG A 90 -0.15 -8.91 6.24
CA ARG A 90 0.47 -10.22 6.51
C ARG A 90 -0.30 -11.31 5.80
N PRO A 91 0.31 -12.49 5.59
CA PRO A 91 -0.42 -13.65 5.11
C PRO A 91 -1.58 -14.04 6.04
N ILE A 92 -2.58 -14.70 5.46
CA ILE A 92 -3.72 -15.26 6.19
C ILE A 92 -3.24 -16.35 7.16
N LYS A 93 -3.79 -16.37 8.38
CA LYS A 93 -3.45 -17.36 9.41
C LYS A 93 -4.32 -18.62 9.31
N ASP A 94 -3.83 -19.73 9.85
CA ASP A 94 -4.58 -21.02 9.85
C ASP A 94 -5.99 -20.88 10.40
N ILE A 95 -6.19 -20.13 11.49
CA ILE A 95 -7.52 -19.91 12.08
C ILE A 95 -8.47 -19.15 11.12
N GLU A 96 -7.93 -18.22 10.33
CA GLU A 96 -8.67 -17.46 9.33
C GLU A 96 -8.98 -18.34 8.10
N ILE A 97 -8.04 -19.20 7.70
CA ILE A 97 -8.23 -20.20 6.65
C ILE A 97 -9.35 -21.18 7.03
N GLU A 98 -9.36 -21.68 8.26
CA GLU A 98 -10.41 -22.59 8.75
C GLU A 98 -11.77 -21.87 8.82
N ALA A 99 -11.82 -20.59 9.19
CA ALA A 99 -13.05 -19.80 9.16
C ALA A 99 -13.59 -19.63 7.73
N CYS A 100 -12.72 -19.39 6.74
CA CYS A 100 -13.10 -19.34 5.33
C CYS A 100 -13.66 -20.69 4.85
N LYS A 101 -13.00 -21.80 5.17
CA LYS A 101 -13.46 -23.16 4.82
C LYS A 101 -14.82 -23.48 5.42
N ALA A 102 -15.02 -23.13 6.70
CA ALA A 102 -16.29 -23.39 7.41
C ALA A 102 -17.49 -22.68 6.75
N ASN A 103 -17.26 -21.55 6.09
CA ASN A 103 -18.26 -20.78 5.38
C ASN A 103 -18.26 -21.00 3.85
N ASN A 104 -17.50 -21.98 3.36
CA ASN A 104 -17.33 -22.27 1.92
C ASN A 104 -16.79 -21.09 1.11
N ILE A 105 -15.96 -20.25 1.73
CA ILE A 105 -15.26 -19.15 1.08
C ILE A 105 -13.91 -19.67 0.58
N SER A 106 -13.72 -19.72 -0.73
CA SER A 106 -12.41 -19.83 -1.36
C SER A 106 -11.96 -18.45 -1.84
N TYR A 107 -10.65 -18.25 -2.00
CA TYR A 107 -10.08 -16.96 -2.31
C TYR A 107 -8.79 -17.10 -3.11
N ILE A 108 -8.36 -15.99 -3.68
CA ILE A 108 -6.99 -15.79 -4.17
C ILE A 108 -6.29 -14.74 -3.31
N GLU A 109 -5.03 -15.01 -3.00
CA GLU A 109 -4.09 -14.05 -2.41
C GLU A 109 -3.31 -13.38 -3.54
N LEU A 110 -3.24 -12.06 -3.54
CA LEU A 110 -2.50 -11.25 -4.50
C LEU A 110 -1.62 -10.27 -3.75
N GLU A 111 -0.32 -10.35 -3.96
CA GLU A 111 0.61 -9.31 -3.52
C GLU A 111 0.38 -8.05 -4.35
N VAL A 112 0.42 -6.87 -3.72
CA VAL A 112 0.15 -5.60 -4.39
C VAL A 112 1.26 -4.57 -4.21
N ALA A 113 2.03 -4.64 -3.12
CA ALA A 113 3.16 -3.75 -2.84
C ALA A 113 4.04 -4.34 -1.73
N TYR A 114 5.17 -3.67 -1.45
CA TYR A 114 5.94 -3.88 -0.22
C TYR A 114 5.84 -2.66 0.69
N ASP A 115 5.76 -2.92 1.99
CA ASP A 115 5.97 -1.94 3.04
C ASP A 115 7.40 -2.09 3.56
N GLY A 116 8.18 -1.02 3.51
CA GLY A 116 9.55 -0.97 3.98
C GLY A 116 9.77 0.29 4.80
N LEU A 117 10.26 0.12 6.05
CA LEU A 117 10.48 1.23 6.96
C LEU A 117 11.96 1.58 7.04
N ALA A 118 12.28 2.87 6.94
CA ALA A 118 13.61 3.39 7.16
C ALA A 118 13.77 3.85 8.61
N VAL A 119 14.88 3.49 9.25
CA VAL A 119 15.36 4.10 10.51
C VAL A 119 16.45 5.09 10.14
N LEU A 120 16.33 6.31 10.62
CA LEU A 120 17.03 7.47 10.09
C LEU A 120 17.60 8.35 11.20
N VAL A 121 18.79 8.91 10.94
CA VAL A 121 19.41 9.93 11.79
C VAL A 121 19.90 11.11 10.95
N ASN A 122 20.26 12.19 11.62
CA ASN A 122 20.91 13.34 11.00
C ASN A 122 22.29 12.96 10.42
N PRO A 123 22.74 13.51 9.29
CA PRO A 123 24.07 13.23 8.72
C PRO A 123 25.25 13.58 9.63
N GLU A 124 25.08 14.52 10.59
CA GLU A 124 26.11 14.82 11.60
C GLU A 124 26.17 13.80 12.74
N ASN A 125 25.23 12.87 12.80
CA ASN A 125 25.26 11.74 13.70
C ASN A 125 26.22 10.67 13.15
N THR A 126 27.47 10.71 13.61
CA THR A 126 28.54 9.83 13.13
C THR A 126 28.81 8.64 14.04
N TRP A 127 28.04 8.47 15.13
CA TRP A 127 28.23 7.41 16.10
C TRP A 127 27.27 6.24 15.94
N VAL A 128 26.19 6.40 15.18
CA VAL A 128 25.22 5.33 14.90
C VAL A 128 25.42 4.81 13.47
N ASP A 129 25.65 3.54 13.32
CA ASP A 129 25.70 2.82 12.04
C ASP A 129 24.58 1.79 11.90
N SER A 130 24.14 1.24 13.04
CA SER A 130 23.10 0.22 13.12
C SER A 130 22.44 0.18 14.48
N PHE A 131 21.22 -0.37 14.51
CA PHE A 131 20.53 -0.79 15.73
C PHE A 131 20.19 -2.27 15.68
N THR A 132 20.17 -2.91 16.84
CA THR A 132 19.44 -4.17 16.99
C THR A 132 17.94 -3.90 17.19
N VAL A 133 17.11 -4.93 16.98
CA VAL A 133 15.66 -4.83 17.24
C VAL A 133 15.41 -4.53 18.74
N GLU A 134 16.21 -5.10 19.64
CA GLU A 134 16.12 -4.86 21.07
C GLU A 134 16.47 -3.42 21.45
N GLU A 135 17.48 -2.82 20.79
CA GLU A 135 17.83 -1.42 21.01
C GLU A 135 16.73 -0.48 20.52
N LEU A 136 16.15 -0.73 19.35
CA LEU A 136 15.00 0.02 18.86
C LEU A 136 13.80 -0.14 19.82
N LYS A 137 13.52 -1.36 20.29
CA LYS A 137 12.49 -1.60 21.30
C LYS A 137 12.75 -0.83 22.58
N LYS A 138 13.98 -0.88 23.10
CA LYS A 138 14.39 -0.15 24.31
C LYS A 138 14.17 1.37 24.17
N ILE A 139 14.31 1.92 22.97
CA ILE A 139 14.09 3.34 22.69
C ILE A 139 12.59 3.65 22.61
N TRP A 140 11.81 2.82 21.91
CA TRP A 140 10.46 3.14 21.49
C TRP A 140 9.34 2.54 22.35
N GLU A 141 9.60 1.57 23.19
CA GLU A 141 8.56 0.98 24.04
C GLU A 141 7.95 1.97 25.03
N PRO A 142 6.70 1.78 25.50
CA PRO A 142 6.05 2.68 26.47
C PRO A 142 6.86 2.86 27.77
N ALA A 143 7.56 1.82 28.21
CA ALA A 143 8.38 1.85 29.41
C ALA A 143 9.60 2.78 29.33
N ALA A 144 10.02 3.17 28.12
CA ALA A 144 11.14 4.07 27.86
C ALA A 144 10.80 5.53 28.15
N GLN A 145 9.52 5.91 28.15
CA GLN A 145 9.07 7.29 28.34
C GLN A 145 9.62 7.91 29.62
N GLY A 146 10.31 9.04 29.49
CA GLY A 146 10.94 9.76 30.60
C GLY A 146 12.12 9.02 31.26
N LYS A 147 12.55 7.85 30.73
CA LYS A 147 13.66 7.05 31.30
C LYS A 147 14.81 6.89 30.32
N ILE A 148 14.53 6.53 29.09
CA ILE A 148 15.53 6.39 28.02
C ILE A 148 15.51 7.70 27.23
N MET A 149 16.35 8.62 27.66
CA MET A 149 16.38 9.97 27.12
C MET A 149 17.69 10.30 26.41
N LYS A 150 18.74 9.49 26.60
CA LYS A 150 20.09 9.81 26.12
C LYS A 150 20.69 8.69 25.31
N TRP A 151 21.51 9.07 24.33
CA TRP A 151 22.21 8.15 23.45
C TRP A 151 23.08 7.14 24.19
N ASN A 152 23.84 7.57 25.22
CA ASN A 152 24.69 6.67 26.02
C ASN A 152 23.92 5.72 26.94
N GLN A 153 22.62 5.85 27.06
CA GLN A 153 21.78 4.84 27.74
C GLN A 153 21.49 3.63 26.82
N ILE A 154 21.71 3.78 25.54
CA ILE A 154 21.58 2.67 24.57
C ILE A 154 22.92 1.97 24.46
N ARG A 155 23.99 2.70 24.10
CA ARG A 155 25.37 2.19 24.11
C ARG A 155 26.24 3.16 24.90
N PRO A 156 26.99 2.70 25.92
CA PRO A 156 27.76 3.59 26.82
C PRO A 156 28.81 4.45 26.12
N GLU A 157 29.31 4.04 24.96
CA GLU A 157 30.28 4.76 24.14
C GLU A 157 29.69 5.90 23.31
N TRP A 158 28.37 5.97 23.21
CA TRP A 158 27.69 7.04 22.50
C TRP A 158 27.59 8.35 23.32
N PRO A 159 27.32 9.49 22.70
CA PRO A 159 27.27 10.77 23.40
C PRO A 159 26.29 10.82 24.58
N ASN A 160 26.66 11.55 25.63
CA ASN A 160 25.77 11.81 26.78
C ASN A 160 24.79 12.97 26.48
N GLU A 161 24.15 12.92 25.30
CA GLU A 161 23.21 13.91 24.81
C GLU A 161 21.81 13.30 24.68
N GLU A 162 20.77 14.14 24.66
CA GLU A 162 19.39 13.70 24.54
C GLU A 162 19.12 13.14 23.13
N ILE A 163 18.26 12.11 23.07
CA ILE A 163 17.72 11.59 21.82
C ILE A 163 16.45 12.34 21.53
N HIS A 164 16.38 13.00 20.37
CA HIS A 164 15.15 13.65 19.89
C HIS A 164 14.47 12.72 18.90
N LEU A 165 13.27 12.27 19.23
CA LEU A 165 12.56 11.24 18.51
C LEU A 165 11.52 11.83 17.58
N PHE A 166 11.47 11.31 16.34
CA PHE A 166 10.55 11.70 15.28
C PHE A 166 9.89 10.44 14.67
N GLY A 167 8.60 10.48 14.46
CA GLY A 167 7.91 9.33 13.86
C GLY A 167 6.50 9.67 13.40
N PRO A 168 5.90 8.81 12.56
CA PRO A 168 4.53 8.99 12.12
C PRO A 168 3.55 9.05 13.29
N GLY A 169 2.43 9.72 13.07
CA GLY A 169 1.36 9.83 14.05
C GLY A 169 0.58 8.51 14.22
N VAL A 170 -0.26 8.48 15.23
CA VAL A 170 -1.01 7.27 15.63
C VAL A 170 -2.08 6.82 14.62
N ALA A 171 -2.41 7.65 13.65
CA ALA A 171 -3.31 7.27 12.55
C ALA A 171 -2.57 6.59 11.38
N SER A 172 -1.24 6.61 11.39
CA SER A 172 -0.40 6.06 10.32
C SER A 172 -0.27 4.54 10.39
N GLY A 173 -0.47 3.86 9.25
CA GLY A 173 -0.17 2.43 9.11
C GLY A 173 1.32 2.12 9.31
N THR A 174 2.21 3.06 9.02
CA THR A 174 3.66 2.99 9.27
C THR A 174 3.96 2.93 10.77
N TYR A 175 3.29 3.76 11.58
CA TYR A 175 3.38 3.72 13.03
C TYR A 175 2.89 2.38 13.59
N ASP A 176 1.75 1.90 13.11
CA ASP A 176 1.20 0.60 13.51
C ASP A 176 2.17 -0.53 13.22
N TYR A 177 2.76 -0.53 12.04
CA TYR A 177 3.70 -1.56 11.64
C TYR A 177 5.01 -1.50 12.46
N PHE A 178 5.62 -0.33 12.60
CA PHE A 178 6.84 -0.18 13.39
C PHE A 178 6.64 -0.67 14.82
N THR A 179 5.55 -0.27 15.46
CA THR A 179 5.26 -0.66 16.84
C THR A 179 4.95 -2.15 16.96
N GLU A 180 4.28 -2.76 15.98
CA GLU A 180 4.08 -4.20 15.94
C GLU A 180 5.41 -4.96 15.78
N ALA A 181 6.23 -4.55 14.82
CA ALA A 181 7.48 -5.23 14.50
C ALA A 181 8.58 -5.08 15.58
N ILE A 182 8.67 -3.90 16.18
CA ILE A 182 9.76 -3.56 17.13
C ILE A 182 9.31 -3.73 18.58
N VAL A 183 8.14 -3.20 18.95
CA VAL A 183 7.67 -3.26 20.34
C VAL A 183 6.91 -4.55 20.62
N GLY A 184 6.34 -5.16 19.58
CA GLY A 184 5.59 -6.42 19.66
C GLY A 184 4.08 -6.21 19.82
N LYS A 185 3.59 -4.98 19.71
CA LYS A 185 2.18 -4.63 19.78
C LYS A 185 1.88 -3.37 18.96
N SER A 186 1.05 -3.50 17.94
CA SER A 186 0.57 -2.37 17.12
C SER A 186 -0.01 -1.26 18.00
N GLY A 187 0.31 -0.02 17.65
CA GLY A 187 -0.13 1.19 18.34
C GLY A 187 0.48 1.40 19.73
N SER A 188 1.50 0.64 20.12
CA SER A 188 2.10 0.70 21.47
C SER A 188 3.51 1.30 21.42
N SER A 189 3.66 2.54 21.84
CA SER A 189 4.96 3.21 21.98
C SER A 189 4.96 4.21 23.14
N ARG A 190 6.16 4.81 23.41
CA ARG A 190 6.25 6.03 24.21
C ARG A 190 5.52 7.17 23.49
N GLY A 191 5.05 8.18 24.24
CA GLY A 191 4.31 9.32 23.71
C GLY A 191 5.10 10.63 23.68
N ASP A 192 6.36 10.63 24.14
CA ASP A 192 7.22 11.81 24.22
C ASP A 192 8.14 11.94 23.00
N PHE A 193 7.59 11.79 21.81
CA PHE A 193 8.28 12.00 20.54
C PHE A 193 7.51 13.02 19.68
N THR A 194 8.17 13.63 18.71
CA THR A 194 7.53 14.48 17.71
C THR A 194 6.82 13.62 16.68
N ALA A 195 5.49 13.66 16.73
CA ALA A 195 4.62 12.92 15.84
C ALA A 195 4.11 13.80 14.69
N SER A 196 4.09 13.29 13.46
CA SER A 196 3.47 13.96 12.32
C SER A 196 2.89 12.92 11.35
N GLU A 197 1.72 13.23 10.78
CA GLU A 197 1.17 12.46 9.65
C GLU A 197 1.79 12.89 8.30
N ASP A 198 2.54 14.00 8.30
CA ASP A 198 3.29 14.50 7.15
C ASP A 198 4.77 14.10 7.31
N ASP A 199 5.24 13.16 6.49
CA ASP A 199 6.61 12.66 6.51
C ASP A 199 7.64 13.75 6.15
N HIS A 200 7.27 14.80 5.39
CA HIS A 200 8.16 15.92 5.13
C HIS A 200 8.51 16.69 6.42
N VAL A 201 7.60 16.78 7.38
CA VAL A 201 7.86 17.36 8.70
C VAL A 201 8.88 16.52 9.47
N LEU A 202 8.77 15.19 9.38
CA LEU A 202 9.71 14.25 10.00
C LEU A 202 11.11 14.35 9.37
N VAL A 203 11.18 14.43 8.04
CA VAL A 203 12.43 14.66 7.29
C VAL A 203 13.12 15.95 7.77
N GLN A 204 12.38 17.07 7.83
CA GLN A 204 12.93 18.34 8.27
C GLN A 204 13.37 18.30 9.74
N GLY A 205 12.58 17.65 10.60
CA GLY A 205 12.90 17.51 12.02
C GLY A 205 14.23 16.77 12.23
N ILE A 206 14.42 15.62 11.59
CA ILE A 206 15.64 14.83 11.71
C ILE A 206 16.82 15.54 11.03
N ALA A 207 16.63 16.11 9.84
CA ALA A 207 17.68 16.83 9.12
C ALA A 207 18.17 18.09 9.87
N GLY A 208 17.30 18.74 10.63
CA GLY A 208 17.63 19.94 11.42
C GLY A 208 18.22 19.67 12.80
N ASP A 209 18.29 18.41 13.23
CA ASP A 209 18.66 18.03 14.60
C ASP A 209 19.72 16.93 14.61
N LYS A 210 20.96 17.28 14.99
CA LYS A 210 22.08 16.33 15.07
C LYS A 210 21.80 15.11 15.94
N TYR A 211 20.97 15.24 16.95
CA TYR A 211 20.60 14.17 17.89
C TYR A 211 19.25 13.53 17.53
N GLY A 212 18.72 13.86 16.36
CA GLY A 212 17.48 13.33 15.84
C GLY A 212 17.59 11.86 15.44
N LEU A 213 16.59 11.08 15.83
CA LEU A 213 16.36 9.70 15.41
C LEU A 213 14.89 9.57 15.03
N GLY A 214 14.60 8.99 13.90
CA GLY A 214 13.22 8.74 13.51
C GLY A 214 13.06 7.53 12.61
N PHE A 215 11.81 7.28 12.24
CA PHE A 215 11.44 6.28 11.26
C PHE A 215 10.25 6.74 10.43
N PHE A 216 10.22 6.33 9.17
CA PHE A 216 9.11 6.53 8.23
C PHE A 216 9.28 5.62 7.01
N GLY A 217 8.39 5.70 6.01
CA GLY A 217 8.43 4.90 4.80
C GLY A 217 9.72 5.08 4.00
N LEU A 218 10.28 3.97 3.49
CA LEU A 218 11.54 4.00 2.73
C LEU A 218 11.46 4.87 1.47
N ALA A 219 10.30 4.98 0.85
CA ALA A 219 10.11 5.82 -0.33
C ALA A 219 10.45 7.28 -0.04
N TYR A 220 9.98 7.84 1.06
CA TYR A 220 10.32 9.23 1.47
C TYR A 220 11.80 9.44 1.77
N TYR A 221 12.48 8.41 2.31
CA TYR A 221 13.95 8.49 2.43
C TYR A 221 14.60 8.56 1.07
N THR A 222 14.16 7.79 0.09
CA THR A 222 14.76 7.76 -1.25
C THR A 222 14.75 9.14 -1.90
N GLU A 223 13.69 9.90 -1.74
CA GLU A 223 13.54 11.27 -2.22
C GLU A 223 14.39 12.31 -1.46
N ASN A 224 14.83 11.99 -0.23
CA ASN A 224 15.55 12.89 0.68
C ASN A 224 16.88 12.30 1.17
N SER A 225 17.47 11.39 0.40
CA SER A 225 18.69 10.67 0.76
C SER A 225 19.93 11.55 0.93
N ASP A 226 19.91 12.77 0.39
CA ASP A 226 20.93 13.80 0.56
C ASP A 226 20.89 14.51 1.92
N LYS A 227 19.76 14.43 2.64
CA LYS A 227 19.50 15.13 3.91
C LYS A 227 19.60 14.24 5.14
N LEU A 228 19.56 12.92 4.97
CA LEU A 228 19.42 11.97 6.06
C LEU A 228 20.41 10.81 5.94
N THR A 229 20.76 10.23 7.06
CA THR A 229 21.58 9.00 7.11
C THR A 229 20.71 7.80 7.43
N LEU A 230 20.71 6.83 6.52
CA LEU A 230 20.01 5.57 6.65
C LEU A 230 20.77 4.60 7.55
N ILE A 231 20.10 4.09 8.58
CA ILE A 231 20.67 3.21 9.58
C ILE A 231 20.32 1.75 9.27
N GLY A 232 21.30 0.85 9.42
CA GLY A 232 21.08 -0.58 9.32
C GLY A 232 20.34 -1.14 10.53
N VAL A 233 19.55 -2.19 10.29
CA VAL A 233 18.90 -2.94 11.37
C VAL A 233 19.51 -4.35 11.43
N ASN A 234 19.97 -4.73 12.60
CA ASN A 234 20.46 -6.07 12.88
C ASN A 234 19.25 -6.96 13.18
N ASN A 235 18.99 -7.90 12.29
CA ASN A 235 17.86 -8.84 12.38
C ASN A 235 18.15 -10.08 13.24
N GLY A 236 19.29 -10.09 13.94
CA GLY A 236 19.78 -11.22 14.75
C GLY A 236 20.82 -12.09 14.03
N THR A 237 21.00 -11.90 12.72
CA THR A 237 22.01 -12.57 11.90
C THR A 237 22.97 -11.56 11.30
N ASP A 238 22.43 -10.58 10.56
CA ASP A 238 23.19 -9.60 9.83
C ASP A 238 22.65 -8.16 10.05
N VAL A 239 23.52 -7.18 9.85
CA VAL A 239 23.10 -5.78 9.74
C VAL A 239 22.70 -5.50 8.30
N VAL A 240 21.42 -5.23 8.08
CA VAL A 240 20.86 -4.95 6.75
C VAL A 240 20.36 -3.52 6.70
N LYS A 241 20.73 -2.78 5.64
CA LYS A 241 20.11 -1.49 5.32
C LYS A 241 18.94 -1.70 4.36
N PRO A 242 17.83 -0.97 4.52
CA PRO A 242 16.74 -1.07 3.58
C PRO A 242 17.13 -0.56 2.20
N SER A 243 16.72 -1.28 1.18
CA SER A 243 16.79 -0.93 -0.22
C SER A 243 15.66 -1.66 -0.95
N LEU A 244 15.37 -1.28 -2.19
CA LEU A 244 14.41 -2.03 -3.00
C LEU A 244 14.73 -3.53 -3.03
N GLU A 245 16.01 -3.88 -3.19
CA GLU A 245 16.47 -5.27 -3.22
C GLU A 245 16.25 -5.98 -1.89
N THR A 246 16.69 -5.38 -0.77
CA THR A 246 16.62 -6.04 0.56
C THR A 246 15.19 -6.11 1.12
N VAL A 247 14.31 -5.20 0.69
CA VAL A 247 12.89 -5.25 1.00
C VAL A 247 12.19 -6.32 0.16
N SER A 248 12.39 -6.34 -1.16
CA SER A 248 11.71 -7.27 -2.05
C SER A 248 12.14 -8.73 -1.87
N ASN A 249 13.41 -8.98 -1.52
CA ASN A 249 13.90 -10.33 -1.25
C ASN A 249 13.70 -10.78 0.21
N GLY A 250 13.12 -9.92 1.08
CA GLY A 250 12.78 -10.22 2.47
C GLY A 250 13.98 -10.30 3.42
N THR A 251 15.17 -9.84 3.02
CA THR A 251 16.35 -9.85 3.91
C THR A 251 16.34 -8.72 4.94
N TYR A 252 15.64 -7.61 4.64
CA TYR A 252 15.45 -6.50 5.57
C TYR A 252 14.30 -6.77 6.54
N THR A 253 14.50 -7.65 7.51
CA THR A 253 13.54 -7.98 8.56
C THR A 253 13.94 -7.38 9.91
N PRO A 254 12.98 -7.04 10.78
CA PRO A 254 11.52 -7.17 10.64
C PRO A 254 10.82 -5.93 10.04
N LEU A 255 11.56 -4.99 9.45
CA LEU A 255 11.03 -3.70 8.98
C LEU A 255 10.69 -3.67 7.48
N SER A 256 10.49 -4.86 6.89
CA SER A 256 9.87 -5.00 5.55
C SER A 256 8.87 -6.14 5.53
N ARG A 257 7.80 -5.97 4.75
CA ARG A 257 6.76 -6.99 4.56
C ARG A 257 6.03 -6.81 3.24
N PRO A 258 5.55 -7.89 2.62
CA PRO A 258 4.61 -7.80 1.51
C PRO A 258 3.22 -7.37 2.00
N LEU A 259 2.52 -6.67 1.12
CA LEU A 259 1.13 -6.25 1.29
C LEU A 259 0.24 -6.98 0.30
N PHE A 260 -0.97 -7.33 0.72
CA PHE A 260 -1.85 -8.21 0.00
C PHE A 260 -3.27 -7.66 -0.12
N ILE A 261 -3.95 -8.07 -1.19
CA ILE A 261 -5.40 -8.14 -1.24
C ILE A 261 -5.83 -9.60 -1.39
N TYR A 262 -6.90 -9.99 -0.71
CA TYR A 262 -7.55 -11.30 -0.84
C TYR A 262 -8.88 -11.11 -1.53
N VAL A 263 -9.12 -11.82 -2.63
CA VAL A 263 -10.35 -11.72 -3.41
C VAL A 263 -11.18 -12.97 -3.25
N ASN A 264 -12.44 -12.80 -2.85
CA ASN A 264 -13.39 -13.89 -2.63
C ASN A 264 -13.83 -14.52 -3.97
N SER A 265 -13.87 -15.84 -4.04
CA SER A 265 -14.28 -16.57 -5.23
C SER A 265 -15.72 -16.32 -5.67
N THR A 266 -16.62 -15.99 -4.75
CA THR A 266 -18.00 -15.63 -5.11
C THR A 266 -18.09 -14.25 -5.74
N SER A 267 -17.16 -13.36 -5.39
CA SER A 267 -17.11 -11.98 -5.85
C SER A 267 -16.67 -11.83 -7.31
N VAL A 268 -15.92 -12.80 -7.85
CA VAL A 268 -15.50 -12.75 -9.25
C VAL A 268 -16.62 -13.08 -10.25
N LYS A 269 -17.83 -13.35 -9.75
CA LYS A 269 -19.06 -13.39 -10.57
C LYS A 269 -19.61 -12.01 -10.88
N SER A 270 -19.17 -10.99 -10.14
CA SER A 270 -19.51 -9.58 -10.34
C SER A 270 -18.49 -8.94 -11.28
N PRO A 271 -18.89 -8.50 -12.47
CA PRO A 271 -17.97 -7.93 -13.46
C PRO A 271 -17.18 -6.74 -12.92
N GLU A 272 -17.82 -5.89 -12.11
CA GLU A 272 -17.20 -4.71 -11.49
C GLU A 272 -16.07 -5.08 -10.53
N VAL A 273 -16.16 -6.21 -9.83
CA VAL A 273 -15.08 -6.68 -8.95
C VAL A 273 -13.89 -7.18 -9.76
N VAL A 274 -14.16 -7.91 -10.85
CA VAL A 274 -13.10 -8.42 -11.74
C VAL A 274 -12.38 -7.25 -12.41
N ASP A 275 -13.11 -6.26 -12.88
CA ASP A 275 -12.56 -5.08 -13.54
C ASP A 275 -11.72 -4.24 -12.56
N PHE A 276 -12.22 -3.99 -11.36
CA PHE A 276 -11.49 -3.27 -10.32
C PHE A 276 -10.17 -3.97 -9.92
N VAL A 277 -10.17 -5.29 -9.74
CA VAL A 277 -8.94 -6.02 -9.42
C VAL A 277 -7.93 -6.00 -10.57
N ASN A 278 -8.40 -6.10 -11.82
CA ASN A 278 -7.54 -5.93 -12.98
C ASN A 278 -6.96 -4.51 -13.05
N PHE A 279 -7.77 -3.48 -12.79
CA PHE A 279 -7.32 -2.09 -12.70
C PHE A 279 -6.28 -1.92 -11.59
N TYR A 280 -6.53 -2.49 -10.42
CA TYR A 280 -5.59 -2.49 -9.29
C TYR A 280 -4.23 -3.07 -9.69
N LEU A 281 -4.20 -4.24 -10.31
CA LEU A 281 -2.96 -4.90 -10.72
C LEU A 281 -2.26 -4.20 -11.90
N ASN A 282 -2.98 -3.44 -12.72
CA ASN A 282 -2.42 -2.71 -13.85
C ASN A 282 -1.78 -1.38 -13.41
N ASN A 283 -2.37 -0.70 -12.43
CA ASN A 283 -1.97 0.64 -12.00
C ASN A 283 -1.31 0.63 -10.61
N GLY A 284 -1.32 -0.52 -9.92
CA GLY A 284 -0.87 -0.64 -8.54
C GLY A 284 0.60 -0.30 -8.31
N ALA A 285 1.46 -0.41 -9.33
CA ALA A 285 2.87 -0.02 -9.21
C ALA A 285 2.98 1.50 -8.95
N GLU A 286 2.49 2.31 -9.89
CA GLU A 286 2.53 3.77 -9.82
C GLU A 286 1.77 4.28 -8.59
N LEU A 287 0.53 3.82 -8.38
CA LEU A 287 -0.30 4.27 -7.27
C LEU A 287 0.22 3.86 -5.89
N SER A 288 0.97 2.76 -5.79
CA SER A 288 1.64 2.41 -4.54
C SER A 288 2.81 3.35 -4.23
N GLU A 289 3.60 3.72 -5.25
CA GLU A 289 4.71 4.66 -5.10
C GLU A 289 4.21 6.05 -4.74
N ASP A 290 3.12 6.52 -5.37
CA ASP A 290 2.50 7.82 -5.10
C ASP A 290 2.05 7.99 -3.63
N VAL A 291 1.70 6.88 -2.97
CA VAL A 291 1.30 6.91 -1.55
C VAL A 291 2.40 6.41 -0.60
N GLY A 292 3.66 6.37 -1.07
CA GLY A 292 4.85 6.15 -0.24
C GLY A 292 5.18 4.68 0.06
N TYR A 293 4.66 3.73 -0.72
CA TYR A 293 5.01 2.31 -0.66
C TYR A 293 5.98 1.92 -1.78
N ILE A 294 6.46 0.70 -1.73
CA ILE A 294 7.39 0.16 -2.72
C ILE A 294 6.62 -0.74 -3.68
N ALA A 295 6.67 -0.41 -4.98
CA ALA A 295 6.08 -1.25 -6.00
C ALA A 295 6.72 -2.64 -6.06
N LEU A 296 5.93 -3.64 -6.43
CA LEU A 296 6.46 -4.94 -6.77
C LEU A 296 7.28 -4.86 -8.08
N PRO A 297 8.27 -5.74 -8.26
CA PRO A 297 8.88 -5.95 -9.59
C PRO A 297 7.82 -6.25 -10.66
N SER A 298 8.03 -5.76 -11.88
CA SER A 298 7.05 -5.88 -12.95
C SER A 298 6.67 -7.32 -13.29
N ASP A 299 7.62 -8.25 -13.20
CA ASP A 299 7.39 -9.68 -13.41
C ASP A 299 6.48 -10.31 -12.34
N ILE A 300 6.51 -9.78 -11.13
CA ILE A 300 5.60 -10.20 -10.05
C ILE A 300 4.18 -9.70 -10.35
N TYR A 301 3.99 -8.42 -10.76
CA TYR A 301 2.66 -7.95 -11.18
C TYR A 301 2.09 -8.79 -12.33
N GLU A 302 2.88 -9.11 -13.36
CA GLU A 302 2.43 -9.96 -14.47
C GLU A 302 2.01 -11.36 -13.99
N LYS A 303 2.74 -11.93 -13.05
CA LYS A 303 2.38 -13.21 -12.42
C LYS A 303 1.07 -13.09 -11.63
N GLN A 304 0.85 -12.00 -10.90
CA GLN A 304 -0.41 -11.78 -10.16
C GLN A 304 -1.59 -11.63 -11.11
N LYS A 305 -1.44 -10.94 -12.23
CA LYS A 305 -2.46 -10.82 -13.29
C LYS A 305 -2.85 -12.17 -13.86
N GLU A 306 -1.87 -13.01 -14.19
CA GLU A 306 -2.14 -14.36 -14.73
C GLU A 306 -2.81 -15.28 -13.69
N ASN A 307 -2.36 -15.22 -12.44
CA ASN A 307 -2.99 -15.93 -11.32
C ASN A 307 -4.45 -15.52 -11.15
N PHE A 308 -4.72 -14.20 -11.16
CA PHE A 308 -6.07 -13.67 -11.02
C PHE A 308 -6.97 -14.07 -12.19
N LYS A 309 -6.49 -13.97 -13.42
CA LYS A 309 -7.20 -14.43 -14.61
C LYS A 309 -7.60 -15.91 -14.50
N THR A 310 -6.64 -16.77 -14.14
CA THR A 310 -6.90 -18.20 -13.93
C THR A 310 -7.93 -18.46 -12.84
N PHE A 311 -7.86 -17.69 -11.75
CA PHE A 311 -8.82 -17.77 -10.66
C PHE A 311 -10.23 -17.36 -11.10
N VAL A 312 -10.38 -16.30 -11.88
CA VAL A 312 -11.66 -15.85 -12.44
C VAL A 312 -12.25 -16.93 -13.36
N GLU A 313 -11.45 -17.48 -14.28
CA GLU A 313 -11.91 -18.54 -15.21
C GLU A 313 -12.43 -19.79 -14.48
N LYS A 314 -11.79 -20.14 -13.36
CA LYS A 314 -12.18 -21.31 -12.56
C LYS A 314 -13.47 -21.11 -11.74
N ASN A 315 -13.81 -19.87 -11.40
CA ASN A 315 -14.90 -19.55 -10.46
C ASN A 315 -16.11 -18.85 -11.11
N LYS A 316 -16.05 -18.53 -12.41
CA LYS A 316 -17.19 -18.12 -13.23
C LYS A 316 -18.11 -19.32 -13.48
#